data_89a2b2f6f44964d5057fadf42dcf5042
#
_entry.id   89a2b2f6f44964d5057fadf42dcf5042
#
_cell.length_a   1.000
_cell.length_b   1.000
_cell.length_c   1.000
_cell.angle_alpha   90.00
_cell.angle_beta   90.00
_cell.angle_gamma   90.00
#
_symmetry.space_group_name_H-M   'P 1'
#
loop_
_entity.id
_entity.type
_entity.pdbx_description
1 polymer ?
#
loop_
_entity_poly.entity_id
_entity_poly.type
_entity_poly.pdbx_seq_one_letter_code
_entity_poly.pdbx_strand_id
1 'polypeptide(L)'
;GLILGIFVFVQFLKNPMKTLSDFNFKDQVALIRVDFNVPMNEAQQVTDTNRISAAKSTIDAVLAQGGKAVLMSHFGRPNGQVTPSMSLSLIVDAVSKVLGVPVAFSEDCVGEKAQAAVDALAPGGVLLLENLRFHAAEEAGDETFAKQLASLGDIYINDAFGTAHRAHASTTIIAQFFKGSCCFGALLAKEILAIDKVMSSGEKPVTAILGGSKVSSKITIIENILDKVDHLI
;
A
#
# COMPACT_ATOMS: atom_id res chain seq x y z
N GLY A 1 -17.95 2.40 7.11
CA GLY A 1 -16.53 2.31 6.73
C GLY A 1 -16.25 1.12 5.81
N LEU A 2 -16.71 -0.08 6.17
CA LEU A 2 -16.45 -1.31 5.41
C LEU A 2 -17.12 -1.31 4.02
N ILE A 3 -18.36 -0.80 3.95
CA ILE A 3 -19.14 -0.74 2.71
C ILE A 3 -18.52 0.24 1.71
N LEU A 4 -17.98 1.36 2.18
CA LEU A 4 -17.35 2.36 1.31
C LEU A 4 -16.02 1.85 0.72
N GLY A 5 -15.21 1.13 1.51
CA GLY A 5 -13.96 0.52 1.03
C GLY A 5 -14.20 -0.55 -0.02
N ILE A 6 -15.21 -1.40 0.17
CA ILE A 6 -15.61 -2.42 -0.82
C ILE A 6 -16.23 -1.75 -2.06
N PHE A 7 -17.01 -0.69 -1.90
CA PHE A 7 -17.63 0.01 -3.03
C PHE A 7 -16.61 0.73 -3.91
N VAL A 8 -15.60 1.36 -3.30
CA VAL A 8 -14.48 1.98 -4.04
C VAL A 8 -13.63 0.89 -4.71
N PHE A 9 -13.37 -0.23 -4.04
CA PHE A 9 -12.69 -1.38 -4.62
C PHE A 9 -13.45 -1.97 -5.82
N VAL A 10 -14.78 -2.10 -5.72
CA VAL A 10 -15.65 -2.56 -6.82
C VAL A 10 -15.75 -1.52 -7.96
N GLN A 11 -15.66 -0.23 -7.65
CA GLN A 11 -15.66 0.81 -8.68
C GLN A 11 -14.34 0.87 -9.46
N PHE A 12 -13.22 0.49 -8.82
CA PHE A 12 -11.95 0.22 -9.51
C PHE A 12 -12.05 -0.99 -10.46
N LEU A 13 -12.82 -2.03 -10.11
CA LEU A 13 -13.04 -3.22 -10.96
C LEU A 13 -13.92 -2.94 -12.19
N LYS A 14 -14.64 -1.80 -12.25
CA LYS A 14 -15.44 -1.41 -13.43
C LYS A 14 -14.64 -0.71 -14.51
N ASN A 15 -13.46 -0.19 -14.20
CA ASN A 15 -12.50 0.31 -15.18
C ASN A 15 -11.41 -0.76 -15.40
N PRO A 16 -10.81 -0.87 -16.59
CA PRO A 16 -9.69 -1.79 -16.79
C PRO A 16 -8.61 -1.48 -15.76
N MET A 17 -8.20 -2.50 -15.01
CA MET A 17 -7.19 -2.39 -13.96
C MET A 17 -5.87 -1.93 -14.58
N LYS A 18 -5.46 -0.70 -14.27
CA LYS A 18 -4.15 -0.21 -14.65
C LYS A 18 -3.07 -0.86 -13.78
N THR A 19 -1.98 -1.25 -14.40
CA THR A 19 -0.82 -1.86 -13.78
C THR A 19 0.45 -1.04 -14.09
N LEU A 20 1.58 -1.45 -13.57
CA LEU A 20 2.85 -0.74 -13.79
C LEU A 20 3.21 -0.61 -15.27
N SER A 21 2.82 -1.58 -16.11
CA SER A 21 3.09 -1.55 -17.55
C SER A 21 2.36 -0.47 -18.34
N ASP A 22 1.32 0.11 -17.75
CA ASP A 22 0.52 1.18 -18.37
C ASP A 22 1.15 2.57 -18.16
N PHE A 23 2.29 2.65 -17.45
CA PHE A 23 2.93 3.92 -17.09
C PHE A 23 4.40 3.98 -17.49
N ASN A 24 4.84 5.19 -17.83
CA ASN A 24 6.25 5.52 -17.99
C ASN A 24 6.70 6.30 -16.75
N PHE A 25 7.66 5.75 -16.02
CA PHE A 25 8.17 6.33 -14.76
C PHE A 25 9.38 7.24 -14.97
N LYS A 26 9.88 7.37 -16.21
CA LYS A 26 11.04 8.22 -16.49
C LYS A 26 10.75 9.66 -16.03
N ASP A 27 11.67 10.21 -15.22
CA ASP A 27 11.59 11.56 -14.67
C ASP A 27 10.32 11.83 -13.82
N GLN A 28 9.62 10.77 -13.37
CA GLN A 28 8.42 10.87 -12.55
C GLN A 28 8.70 10.48 -11.10
N VAL A 29 7.95 11.06 -10.19
CA VAL A 29 7.90 10.64 -8.78
C VAL A 29 6.74 9.66 -8.61
N ALA A 30 7.06 8.39 -8.38
CA ALA A 30 6.08 7.37 -8.04
C ALA A 30 5.87 7.34 -6.51
N LEU A 31 4.69 7.73 -6.06
CA LEU A 31 4.26 7.68 -4.67
C LEU A 31 3.65 6.29 -4.41
N ILE A 32 4.38 5.43 -3.69
CA ILE A 32 4.04 4.01 -3.56
C ILE A 32 3.56 3.71 -2.15
N ARG A 33 2.31 3.24 -2.01
CA ARG A 33 1.78 2.73 -0.74
C ARG A 33 2.17 1.26 -0.56
N VAL A 34 3.12 1.00 0.33
CA VAL A 34 3.62 -0.33 0.68
C VAL A 34 3.16 -0.75 2.08
N ASP A 35 3.24 -2.02 2.42
CA ASP A 35 2.98 -2.53 3.77
C ASP A 35 4.27 -2.99 4.44
N PHE A 36 4.99 -2.06 5.06
CA PHE A 36 6.22 -2.32 5.80
C PHE A 36 6.00 -2.45 7.31
N ASN A 37 4.80 -2.89 7.71
CA ASN A 37 4.51 -3.23 9.10
C ASN A 37 5.15 -4.57 9.48
N VAL A 38 6.48 -4.59 9.53
CA VAL A 38 7.32 -5.78 9.78
C VAL A 38 7.45 -6.08 11.27
N PRO A 39 7.64 -7.35 11.67
CA PRO A 39 7.90 -7.70 13.06
C PRO A 39 9.31 -7.29 13.48
N MET A 40 9.44 -6.88 14.74
CA MET A 40 10.72 -6.52 15.35
C MET A 40 10.92 -7.26 16.67
N ASN A 41 12.17 -7.50 17.03
CA ASN A 41 12.53 -8.02 18.35
C ASN A 41 12.63 -6.89 19.39
N GLU A 42 12.93 -7.24 20.65
CA GLU A 42 13.10 -6.29 21.75
C GLU A 42 14.25 -5.30 21.53
N ALA A 43 15.26 -5.68 20.74
CA ALA A 43 16.36 -4.81 20.35
C ALA A 43 16.04 -3.91 19.14
N GLN A 44 14.77 -3.80 18.76
CA GLN A 44 14.28 -3.02 17.61
C GLN A 44 14.93 -3.43 16.27
N GLN A 45 15.24 -4.71 16.10
CA GLN A 45 15.74 -5.25 14.85
C GLN A 45 14.63 -5.98 14.10
N VAL A 46 14.54 -5.77 12.79
CA VAL A 46 13.59 -6.47 11.92
C VAL A 46 13.90 -7.96 11.90
N THR A 47 12.91 -8.79 12.23
CA THR A 47 13.06 -10.25 12.32
C THR A 47 12.54 -10.97 11.07
N ASP A 48 11.69 -10.31 10.27
CA ASP A 48 11.15 -10.84 9.01
C ASP A 48 11.04 -9.72 7.98
N THR A 49 11.60 -9.94 6.79
CA THR A 49 11.63 -8.96 5.69
C THR A 49 10.67 -9.32 4.55
N ASN A 50 9.82 -10.33 4.70
CA ASN A 50 8.94 -10.81 3.63
C ASN A 50 8.06 -9.70 3.05
N ARG A 51 7.54 -8.80 3.89
CA ARG A 51 6.71 -7.67 3.44
C ARG A 51 7.49 -6.65 2.60
N ILE A 52 8.76 -6.42 2.95
CA ILE A 52 9.65 -5.54 2.18
C ILE A 52 9.99 -6.21 0.85
N SER A 53 10.35 -7.49 0.88
CA SER A 53 10.66 -8.29 -0.31
C SER A 53 9.50 -8.38 -1.29
N ALA A 54 8.27 -8.45 -0.78
CA ALA A 54 7.06 -8.51 -1.61
C ALA A 54 6.84 -7.24 -2.44
N ALA A 55 7.22 -6.07 -1.92
CA ALA A 55 7.10 -4.79 -2.64
C ALA A 55 8.26 -4.53 -3.62
N LYS A 56 9.34 -5.32 -3.53
CA LYS A 56 10.57 -5.08 -4.32
C LYS A 56 10.31 -5.00 -5.82
N SER A 57 9.51 -5.89 -6.37
CA SER A 57 9.23 -5.93 -7.81
C SER A 57 8.56 -4.65 -8.32
N THR A 58 7.69 -4.04 -7.52
CA THR A 58 7.05 -2.76 -7.81
C THR A 58 8.07 -1.62 -7.81
N ILE A 59 8.91 -1.58 -6.78
CA ILE A 59 9.95 -0.55 -6.63
C ILE A 59 10.97 -0.66 -7.76
N ASP A 60 11.47 -1.88 -8.03
CA ASP A 60 12.43 -2.14 -9.10
C ASP A 60 11.90 -1.70 -10.48
N ALA A 61 10.60 -1.90 -10.76
CA ALA A 61 9.99 -1.49 -12.02
C ALA A 61 10.01 0.04 -12.22
N VAL A 62 9.86 0.81 -11.14
CA VAL A 62 9.98 2.28 -11.16
C VAL A 62 11.43 2.70 -11.37
N LEU A 63 12.35 2.12 -10.60
CA LEU A 63 13.78 2.46 -10.65
C LEU A 63 14.42 2.10 -11.98
N ALA A 64 14.03 0.97 -12.58
CA ALA A 64 14.55 0.51 -13.87
C ALA A 64 14.28 1.50 -15.02
N GLN A 65 13.28 2.36 -14.88
CA GLN A 65 12.96 3.41 -15.85
C GLN A 65 13.57 4.78 -15.48
N GLY A 66 14.33 4.87 -14.38
CA GLY A 66 14.88 6.14 -13.87
C GLY A 66 13.88 6.98 -13.08
N GLY A 67 12.74 6.40 -12.68
CA GLY A 67 11.77 7.05 -11.81
C GLY A 67 12.29 7.19 -10.36
N LYS A 68 11.71 8.11 -9.59
CA LYS A 68 11.95 8.26 -8.16
C LYS A 68 10.87 7.49 -7.39
N ALA A 69 11.25 6.63 -6.43
CA ALA A 69 10.32 5.87 -5.61
C ALA A 69 10.17 6.50 -4.22
N VAL A 70 9.02 7.09 -3.94
CA VAL A 70 8.65 7.63 -2.62
C VAL A 70 7.71 6.66 -1.94
N LEU A 71 8.18 6.02 -0.87
CA LEU A 71 7.50 4.94 -0.18
C LEU A 71 6.71 5.48 1.02
N MET A 72 5.43 5.13 1.09
CA MET A 72 4.54 5.42 2.20
C MET A 72 4.13 4.12 2.89
N SER A 73 4.25 4.05 4.20
CA SER A 73 3.78 2.90 4.96
C SER A 73 3.23 3.31 6.33
N HIS A 74 2.51 2.38 6.95
CA HIS A 74 2.23 2.45 8.38
C HIS A 74 3.13 1.48 9.13
N PHE A 75 3.36 1.75 10.40
CA PHE A 75 4.07 0.86 11.32
C PHE A 75 3.41 0.87 12.69
N GLY A 76 2.98 -0.28 13.16
CA GLY A 76 2.26 -0.41 14.43
C GLY A 76 0.91 0.32 14.48
N ARG A 77 0.55 0.74 15.70
CA ARG A 77 -0.70 1.48 16.00
C ARG A 77 -0.43 2.64 16.95
N PRO A 78 0.20 3.71 16.49
CA PRO A 78 0.56 4.86 17.33
C PRO A 78 -0.62 5.77 17.69
N ASN A 79 -1.82 5.50 17.14
CA ASN A 79 -3.06 6.25 17.43
C ASN A 79 -2.95 7.77 17.19
N GLY A 80 -2.31 8.18 16.10
CA GLY A 80 -2.16 9.59 15.74
C GLY A 80 -1.12 10.33 16.56
N GLN A 81 -0.17 9.64 17.20
CA GLN A 81 0.87 10.24 18.00
C GLN A 81 2.25 9.80 17.53
N VAL A 82 3.21 10.73 17.54
CA VAL A 82 4.60 10.39 17.26
C VAL A 82 5.15 9.50 18.37
N THR A 83 5.45 8.26 18.02
CA THR A 83 5.95 7.23 18.94
C THR A 83 7.29 6.71 18.40
N PRO A 84 8.44 7.05 19.04
CA PRO A 84 9.77 6.70 18.52
C PRO A 84 9.97 5.21 18.22
N SER A 85 9.39 4.32 19.03
CA SER A 85 9.44 2.86 18.81
C SER A 85 8.61 2.36 17.61
N MET A 86 7.83 3.24 16.99
CA MET A 86 7.02 2.99 15.81
C MET A 86 7.44 3.90 14.63
N SER A 87 8.63 4.49 14.68
CA SER A 87 9.20 5.25 13.57
C SER A 87 9.66 4.30 12.48
N LEU A 88 9.39 4.64 11.22
CA LEU A 88 9.90 3.91 10.06
C LEU A 88 11.40 4.11 9.86
N SER A 89 12.03 5.06 10.54
CA SER A 89 13.49 5.20 10.55
C SER A 89 14.21 3.93 11.04
N LEU A 90 13.58 3.17 11.95
CA LEU A 90 14.12 1.94 12.50
C LEU A 90 14.28 0.81 11.47
N ILE A 91 13.57 0.88 10.36
CA ILE A 91 13.60 -0.18 9.33
C ILE A 91 14.34 0.22 8.06
N VAL A 92 14.84 1.46 7.94
CA VAL A 92 15.52 1.99 6.74
C VAL A 92 16.65 1.09 6.27
N ASP A 93 17.50 0.63 7.20
CA ASP A 93 18.63 -0.25 6.88
C ASP A 93 18.15 -1.61 6.33
N ALA A 94 17.09 -2.17 6.91
CA ALA A 94 16.51 -3.42 6.42
C ALA A 94 15.89 -3.24 5.03
N VAL A 95 15.21 -2.11 4.77
CA VAL A 95 14.67 -1.78 3.45
C VAL A 95 15.79 -1.61 2.44
N SER A 96 16.85 -0.84 2.77
CA SER A 96 18.01 -0.65 1.91
C SER A 96 18.69 -1.97 1.54
N LYS A 97 18.85 -2.86 2.55
CA LYS A 97 19.45 -4.18 2.34
C LYS A 97 18.63 -5.07 1.41
N VAL A 98 17.31 -5.10 1.55
CA VAL A 98 16.42 -5.92 0.72
C VAL A 98 16.35 -5.36 -0.70
N LEU A 99 16.25 -4.04 -0.85
CA LEU A 99 16.19 -3.41 -2.16
C LEU A 99 17.54 -3.46 -2.90
N GLY A 100 18.66 -3.47 -2.17
CA GLY A 100 20.01 -3.44 -2.73
C GLY A 100 20.45 -2.05 -3.15
N VAL A 101 19.74 -1.01 -2.73
CA VAL A 101 20.04 0.42 -3.01
C VAL A 101 19.89 1.25 -1.73
N PRO A 102 20.60 2.38 -1.61
CA PRO A 102 20.42 3.29 -0.49
C PRO A 102 18.99 3.84 -0.46
N VAL A 103 18.41 3.89 0.74
CA VAL A 103 17.07 4.46 0.99
C VAL A 103 17.23 5.71 1.84
N ALA A 104 16.83 6.86 1.30
CA ALA A 104 16.73 8.10 2.08
C ALA A 104 15.51 8.03 3.02
N PHE A 105 15.51 8.86 4.07
CA PHE A 105 14.42 8.93 5.03
C PHE A 105 13.95 10.37 5.22
N SER A 106 12.64 10.56 5.31
CA SER A 106 12.02 11.83 5.69
C SER A 106 11.37 11.72 7.07
N GLU A 107 11.68 12.66 7.97
CA GLU A 107 11.15 12.69 9.34
C GLU A 107 9.65 13.00 9.44
N ASP A 108 8.98 13.27 8.32
CA ASP A 108 7.53 13.39 8.23
C ASP A 108 7.06 12.84 6.90
N CYS A 109 5.77 12.52 6.82
CA CYS A 109 5.16 12.02 5.58
C CYS A 109 4.41 13.10 4.79
N VAL A 110 4.31 14.31 5.31
CA VAL A 110 3.69 15.48 4.67
C VAL A 110 4.45 16.78 5.03
N GLY A 111 4.07 17.87 4.37
CA GLY A 111 4.62 19.20 4.67
C GLY A 111 6.03 19.45 4.12
N GLU A 112 6.67 20.51 4.63
CA GLU A 112 7.93 21.00 4.08
C GLU A 112 9.08 19.99 4.14
N LYS A 113 9.17 19.19 5.21
CA LYS A 113 10.22 18.18 5.36
C LYS A 113 10.09 17.07 4.31
N ALA A 114 8.88 16.58 4.10
CA ALA A 114 8.62 15.56 3.10
C ALA A 114 8.88 16.10 1.69
N GLN A 115 8.41 17.31 1.38
CA GLN A 115 8.63 17.94 0.07
C GLN A 115 10.12 18.14 -0.19
N ALA A 116 10.86 18.71 0.74
CA ALA A 116 12.31 18.92 0.59
C ALA A 116 13.07 17.61 0.38
N ALA A 117 12.67 16.52 1.05
CA ALA A 117 13.27 15.21 0.85
C ALA A 117 12.97 14.63 -0.55
N VAL A 118 11.75 14.83 -1.07
CA VAL A 118 11.37 14.43 -2.44
C VAL A 118 12.15 15.23 -3.47
N ASP A 119 12.27 16.55 -3.28
CA ASP A 119 12.98 17.44 -4.21
C ASP A 119 14.48 17.09 -4.29
N ALA A 120 15.08 16.73 -3.15
CA ALA A 120 16.49 16.34 -3.07
C ALA A 120 16.76 14.92 -3.65
N LEU A 121 15.72 14.11 -3.88
CA LEU A 121 15.88 12.74 -4.36
C LEU A 121 16.35 12.72 -5.83
N ALA A 122 17.46 12.04 -6.09
CA ALA A 122 17.97 11.87 -7.46
C ALA A 122 17.09 10.90 -8.28
N PRO A 123 17.08 10.97 -9.61
CA PRO A 123 16.48 9.94 -10.47
C PRO A 123 17.01 8.55 -10.12
N GLY A 124 16.13 7.56 -10.03
CA GLY A 124 16.47 6.21 -9.58
C GLY A 124 16.65 6.08 -8.06
N GLY A 125 16.41 7.14 -7.28
CA GLY A 125 16.50 7.14 -5.83
C GLY A 125 15.24 6.61 -5.15
N VAL A 126 15.40 6.16 -3.90
CA VAL A 126 14.33 5.68 -3.04
C VAL A 126 14.27 6.52 -1.77
N LEU A 127 13.08 6.99 -1.41
CA LEU A 127 12.79 7.72 -0.18
C LEU A 127 11.72 6.98 0.61
N LEU A 128 11.95 6.72 1.89
CA LEU A 128 10.94 6.25 2.82
C LEU A 128 10.45 7.42 3.66
N LEU A 129 9.15 7.69 3.63
CA LEU A 129 8.50 8.69 4.48
C LEU A 129 8.26 8.13 5.89
N GLU A 130 8.13 9.02 6.88
CA GLU A 130 7.76 8.62 8.24
C GLU A 130 6.35 8.01 8.30
N ASN A 131 6.08 7.31 9.39
CA ASN A 131 4.88 6.55 9.67
C ASN A 131 3.60 7.39 9.47
N LEU A 132 2.81 7.03 8.46
CA LEU A 132 1.54 7.67 8.14
C LEU A 132 0.60 7.79 9.35
N ARG A 133 0.61 6.79 10.25
CA ARG A 133 -0.25 6.74 11.43
C ARG A 133 0.21 7.61 12.60
N PHE A 134 1.31 8.34 12.46
CA PHE A 134 1.61 9.43 13.38
C PHE A 134 0.61 10.58 13.22
N HIS A 135 -0.08 10.64 12.08
CA HIS A 135 -1.18 11.55 11.83
C HIS A 135 -2.53 10.83 11.99
N ALA A 136 -3.39 11.31 12.92
CA ALA A 136 -4.73 10.74 13.11
C ALA A 136 -5.60 10.84 11.84
N ALA A 137 -5.31 11.82 10.99
CA ALA A 137 -5.93 12.05 9.70
C ALA A 137 -5.80 10.87 8.72
N GLU A 138 -4.75 10.04 8.84
CA GLU A 138 -4.56 8.85 8.02
C GLU A 138 -5.71 7.86 8.22
N GLU A 139 -5.96 7.43 9.46
CA GLU A 139 -7.00 6.44 9.75
C GLU A 139 -8.42 7.03 9.66
N ALA A 140 -8.56 8.35 9.80
CA ALA A 140 -9.81 9.07 9.59
C ALA A 140 -10.21 9.18 8.11
N GLY A 141 -9.29 8.92 7.17
CA GLY A 141 -9.54 9.13 5.74
C GLY A 141 -9.70 10.60 5.38
N ASP A 142 -8.95 11.49 6.03
CA ASP A 142 -9.04 12.94 5.84
C ASP A 142 -8.57 13.35 4.43
N GLU A 143 -9.42 14.10 3.73
CA GLU A 143 -9.13 14.55 2.34
C GLU A 143 -8.00 15.55 2.26
N THR A 144 -7.84 16.42 3.26
CA THR A 144 -6.78 17.43 3.29
C THR A 144 -5.43 16.75 3.44
N PHE A 145 -5.34 15.78 4.35
CA PHE A 145 -4.14 14.98 4.53
C PHE A 145 -3.82 14.14 3.28
N ALA A 146 -4.83 13.51 2.67
CA ALA A 146 -4.66 12.77 1.42
C ALA A 146 -4.17 13.65 0.27
N LYS A 147 -4.65 14.91 0.19
CA LYS A 147 -4.17 15.90 -0.80
C LYS A 147 -2.72 16.32 -0.54
N GLN A 148 -2.33 16.48 0.74
CA GLN A 148 -0.95 16.77 1.10
C GLN A 148 -0.01 15.61 0.72
N LEU A 149 -0.40 14.36 0.97
CA LEU A 149 0.35 13.19 0.50
C LEU A 149 0.44 13.18 -1.03
N ALA A 150 -0.68 13.42 -1.72
CA ALA A 150 -0.73 13.39 -3.18
C ALA A 150 0.16 14.45 -3.84
N SER A 151 0.43 15.58 -3.17
CA SER A 151 1.31 16.62 -3.71
C SER A 151 2.78 16.18 -3.81
N LEU A 152 3.16 15.07 -3.20
CA LEU A 152 4.52 14.54 -3.20
C LEU A 152 4.86 13.68 -4.42
N GLY A 153 3.90 13.38 -5.32
CA GLY A 153 4.15 12.49 -6.44
C GLY A 153 3.33 12.77 -7.67
N ASP A 154 3.77 12.25 -8.80
CA ASP A 154 3.13 12.37 -10.11
C ASP A 154 2.22 11.17 -10.42
N ILE A 155 2.62 9.98 -9.95
CA ILE A 155 1.92 8.71 -10.15
C ILE A 155 1.73 8.04 -8.79
N TYR A 156 0.50 7.63 -8.49
CA TYR A 156 0.19 6.87 -7.27
C TYR A 156 0.13 5.38 -7.55
N ILE A 157 0.83 4.59 -6.74
CA ILE A 157 0.85 3.14 -6.81
C ILE A 157 0.36 2.56 -5.48
N ASN A 158 -0.72 1.79 -5.49
CA ASN A 158 -1.11 1.01 -4.32
C ASN A 158 -0.56 -0.41 -4.43
N ASP A 159 0.31 -0.78 -3.49
CA ASP A 159 0.92 -2.12 -3.41
C ASP A 159 0.75 -2.75 -2.02
N ALA A 160 -0.23 -2.29 -1.26
CA ALA A 160 -0.51 -2.72 0.11
C ALA A 160 -1.83 -3.49 0.21
N PHE A 161 -1.85 -4.77 -0.20
CA PHE A 161 -3.05 -5.61 -0.16
C PHE A 161 -3.68 -5.68 1.23
N GLY A 162 -2.88 -5.86 2.29
CA GLY A 162 -3.39 -5.99 3.66
C GLY A 162 -4.19 -4.79 4.18
N THR A 163 -4.07 -3.62 3.57
CA THR A 163 -4.79 -2.39 3.94
C THR A 163 -5.74 -1.89 2.86
N ALA A 164 -5.80 -2.53 1.70
CA ALA A 164 -6.59 -2.09 0.55
C ALA A 164 -8.10 -1.99 0.83
N HIS A 165 -8.60 -2.78 1.80
CA HIS A 165 -10.00 -2.76 2.24
C HIS A 165 -10.36 -1.59 3.16
N ARG A 166 -9.40 -0.76 3.57
CA ARG A 166 -9.60 0.35 4.51
C ARG A 166 -9.71 1.67 3.76
N ALA A 167 -10.72 2.47 4.12
CA ALA A 167 -10.91 3.81 3.57
C ALA A 167 -9.98 4.85 4.24
N HIS A 168 -8.68 4.52 4.36
CA HIS A 168 -7.67 5.44 4.90
C HIS A 168 -7.26 6.49 3.86
N ALA A 169 -6.67 7.59 4.32
CA ALA A 169 -6.23 8.67 3.46
C ALA A 169 -5.26 8.19 2.38
N SER A 170 -4.23 7.42 2.77
CA SER A 170 -3.17 6.94 1.86
C SER A 170 -3.55 5.75 0.98
N THR A 171 -4.67 5.07 1.23
CA THR A 171 -5.08 3.87 0.46
C THR A 171 -6.19 4.17 -0.54
N THR A 172 -7.26 4.81 -0.09
CA THR A 172 -8.49 5.01 -0.87
C THR A 172 -8.67 6.45 -1.28
N ILE A 173 -8.58 7.39 -0.31
CA ILE A 173 -8.92 8.79 -0.55
C ILE A 173 -7.91 9.45 -1.49
N ILE A 174 -6.64 9.13 -1.34
CA ILE A 174 -5.55 9.69 -2.15
C ILE A 174 -5.76 9.49 -3.66
N ALA A 175 -6.36 8.37 -4.07
CA ALA A 175 -6.52 8.02 -5.48
C ALA A 175 -7.38 9.05 -6.25
N GLN A 176 -8.28 9.78 -5.59
CA GLN A 176 -9.10 10.82 -6.22
C GLN A 176 -8.28 12.02 -6.76
N PHE A 177 -7.06 12.22 -6.21
CA PHE A 177 -6.16 13.28 -6.63
C PHE A 177 -5.27 12.89 -7.82
N PHE A 178 -5.23 11.59 -8.17
CA PHE A 178 -4.44 11.03 -9.27
C PHE A 178 -5.33 10.57 -10.44
N LYS A 179 -6.17 11.46 -10.97
CA LYS A 179 -7.10 11.13 -12.07
C LYS A 179 -6.35 10.62 -13.29
N GLY A 180 -6.40 9.32 -13.52
CA GLY A 180 -5.73 8.65 -14.63
C GLY A 180 -4.25 8.30 -14.36
N SER A 181 -3.63 8.82 -13.31
CA SER A 181 -2.23 8.58 -12.91
C SER A 181 -2.11 7.71 -11.67
N CYS A 182 -2.97 6.68 -11.55
CA CYS A 182 -2.89 5.71 -10.47
C CYS A 182 -2.99 4.28 -11.00
N CYS A 183 -2.27 3.35 -10.35
CA CYS A 183 -2.29 1.94 -10.69
C CYS A 183 -2.07 1.05 -9.46
N PHE A 184 -2.20 -0.25 -9.67
CA PHE A 184 -1.81 -1.25 -8.70
C PHE A 184 -0.35 -1.65 -8.91
N GLY A 185 0.38 -1.83 -7.80
CA GLY A 185 1.69 -2.44 -7.82
C GLY A 185 1.62 -3.94 -8.12
N ALA A 186 2.76 -4.55 -8.35
CA ALA A 186 2.86 -5.94 -8.78
C ALA A 186 2.28 -6.93 -7.74
N LEU A 187 2.49 -6.67 -6.44
CA LEU A 187 1.94 -7.50 -5.37
C LEU A 187 0.42 -7.43 -5.34
N LEU A 188 -0.15 -6.22 -5.29
CA LEU A 188 -1.59 -6.04 -5.21
C LEU A 188 -2.29 -6.55 -6.48
N ALA A 189 -1.74 -6.30 -7.66
CA ALA A 189 -2.28 -6.81 -8.93
C ALA A 189 -2.31 -8.35 -8.94
N LYS A 190 -1.23 -9.02 -8.49
CA LYS A 190 -1.15 -10.47 -8.39
C LYS A 190 -2.22 -11.05 -7.45
N GLU A 191 -2.42 -10.44 -6.30
CA GLU A 191 -3.42 -10.87 -5.32
C GLU A 191 -4.85 -10.74 -5.87
N ILE A 192 -5.15 -9.59 -6.52
CA ILE A 192 -6.46 -9.35 -7.15
C ILE A 192 -6.72 -10.39 -8.25
N LEU A 193 -5.75 -10.62 -9.14
CA LEU A 193 -5.88 -11.60 -10.22
C LEU A 193 -6.05 -13.03 -9.69
N ALA A 194 -5.37 -13.38 -8.59
CA ALA A 194 -5.53 -14.69 -7.96
C ALA A 194 -6.95 -14.88 -7.41
N ILE A 195 -7.49 -13.85 -6.74
CA ILE A 195 -8.88 -13.87 -6.23
C ILE A 195 -9.88 -13.96 -7.40
N ASP A 196 -9.70 -13.11 -8.42
CA ASP A 196 -10.60 -13.10 -9.59
C ASP A 196 -10.61 -14.45 -10.30
N LYS A 197 -9.43 -15.05 -10.49
CA LYS A 197 -9.31 -16.40 -11.08
C LYS A 197 -10.10 -17.44 -10.29
N VAL A 198 -10.01 -17.45 -8.96
CA VAL A 198 -10.76 -18.40 -8.11
C VAL A 198 -12.26 -18.12 -8.19
N MET A 199 -12.66 -16.84 -8.17
CA MET A 199 -14.07 -16.45 -8.11
C MET A 199 -14.79 -16.52 -9.44
N SER A 200 -14.09 -16.43 -10.58
CA SER A 200 -14.69 -16.43 -11.94
C SER A 200 -14.50 -17.74 -12.69
N SER A 201 -13.37 -18.41 -12.50
CA SER A 201 -12.97 -19.60 -13.29
C SER A 201 -12.18 -20.63 -12.48
N GLY A 202 -12.40 -20.72 -11.17
CA GLY A 202 -11.72 -21.68 -10.30
C GLY A 202 -11.96 -23.12 -10.75
N GLU A 203 -10.89 -23.93 -10.75
CA GLU A 203 -11.05 -25.38 -10.95
C GLU A 203 -11.89 -25.95 -9.81
N LYS A 204 -12.95 -26.68 -10.16
CA LYS A 204 -13.83 -27.28 -9.16
C LYS A 204 -13.24 -28.57 -8.57
N PRO A 205 -13.44 -28.84 -7.27
CA PRO A 205 -14.25 -28.09 -6.32
C PRO A 205 -13.51 -26.87 -5.71
N VAL A 206 -14.18 -25.71 -5.61
CA VAL A 206 -13.69 -24.53 -4.91
C VAL A 206 -14.13 -24.58 -3.45
N THR A 207 -13.17 -24.54 -2.52
CA THR A 207 -13.45 -24.53 -1.08
C THR A 207 -13.07 -23.17 -0.48
N ALA A 208 -14.03 -22.51 0.17
CA ALA A 208 -13.79 -21.31 0.97
C ALA A 208 -13.70 -21.66 2.45
N ILE A 209 -12.67 -21.16 3.12
CA ILE A 209 -12.49 -21.32 4.58
C ILE A 209 -12.62 -19.94 5.22
N LEU A 210 -13.64 -19.78 6.08
CA LEU A 210 -13.93 -18.53 6.78
C LEU A 210 -13.68 -18.70 8.27
N GLY A 211 -12.58 -18.12 8.76
CA GLY A 211 -12.23 -18.13 10.19
C GLY A 211 -12.47 -16.79 10.89
N GLY A 212 -12.57 -16.82 12.23
CA GLY A 212 -12.61 -15.64 13.10
C GLY A 212 -13.85 -15.52 14.00
N SER A 213 -13.72 -14.73 15.06
CA SER A 213 -14.67 -14.65 16.18
C SER A 213 -15.97 -13.90 15.91
N LYS A 214 -16.05 -13.06 14.87
CA LYS A 214 -17.24 -12.23 14.58
C LYS A 214 -17.88 -12.66 13.26
N VAL A 215 -18.80 -13.62 13.30
CA VAL A 215 -19.55 -14.11 12.14
C VAL A 215 -20.39 -12.98 11.51
N SER A 216 -21.02 -12.11 12.32
CA SER A 216 -21.85 -11.01 11.84
C SER A 216 -21.14 -10.05 10.87
N SER A 217 -19.83 -9.85 11.04
CA SER A 217 -19.05 -9.00 10.13
C SER A 217 -18.74 -9.67 8.77
N LYS A 218 -19.06 -10.95 8.62
CA LYS A 218 -18.75 -11.76 7.45
C LYS A 218 -19.98 -12.20 6.65
N ILE A 219 -21.19 -11.91 7.14
CA ILE A 219 -22.46 -12.33 6.50
C ILE A 219 -22.46 -11.88 5.03
N THR A 220 -22.15 -10.61 4.76
CA THR A 220 -22.12 -10.09 3.39
C THR A 220 -21.07 -10.78 2.51
N ILE A 221 -19.94 -11.18 3.08
CA ILE A 221 -18.91 -11.95 2.35
C ILE A 221 -19.48 -13.34 2.02
N ILE A 222 -20.09 -14.00 3.01
CA ILE A 222 -20.70 -15.31 2.85
C ILE A 222 -21.75 -15.27 1.73
N GLU A 223 -22.67 -14.33 1.78
CA GLU A 223 -23.72 -14.15 0.76
C GLU A 223 -23.15 -13.97 -0.65
N ASN A 224 -22.06 -13.21 -0.80
CA ASN A 224 -21.43 -12.94 -2.09
C ASN A 224 -20.61 -14.12 -2.66
N ILE A 225 -20.20 -15.08 -1.84
CA ILE A 225 -19.39 -16.22 -2.28
C ILE A 225 -20.16 -17.53 -2.37
N LEU A 226 -21.33 -17.64 -1.73
CA LEU A 226 -22.12 -18.89 -1.67
C LEU A 226 -22.37 -19.52 -3.05
N ASP A 227 -22.70 -18.71 -4.05
CA ASP A 227 -22.97 -19.18 -5.42
C ASP A 227 -21.70 -19.49 -6.22
N LYS A 228 -20.52 -19.23 -5.66
CA LYS A 228 -19.23 -19.32 -6.35
C LYS A 228 -18.32 -20.40 -5.80
N VAL A 229 -18.68 -21.00 -4.67
CA VAL A 229 -17.89 -22.03 -4.00
C VAL A 229 -18.69 -23.33 -3.89
N ASP A 230 -17.99 -24.45 -3.95
CA ASP A 230 -18.60 -25.78 -3.80
C ASP A 230 -18.65 -26.21 -2.34
N HIS A 231 -17.69 -25.72 -1.53
CA HIS A 231 -17.64 -25.98 -0.09
C HIS A 231 -17.32 -24.70 0.69
N LEU A 232 -18.01 -24.49 1.81
CA LEU A 232 -17.76 -23.41 2.77
C LEU A 232 -17.50 -24.02 4.15
N ILE A 233 -16.33 -23.68 4.76
CA ILE A 233 -15.87 -24.15 6.09
C ILE A 233 -15.69 -22.96 7.02
#